data_953281028727c769eef219fbb5064a1e
#
_entry.id   953281028727c769eef219fbb5064a1e
#
_cell.length_a   1.000
_cell.length_b   1.000
_cell.length_c   1.000
_cell.angle_alpha   90.00
_cell.angle_beta   90.00
_cell.angle_gamma   90.00
#
_symmetry.space_group_name_H-M   'P 1'
#
loop_
_entity.id
_entity.type
_entity.pdbx_description
1 polymer ?
#
loop_
_entity_poly.entity_id
_entity_poly.type
_entity_poly.pdbx_seq_one_letter_code
_entity_poly.pdbx_strand_id
1 'polypeptide(L)'
;MITISKEDFELALPVGVSAHDEVYENVRPAIDISLNKYCSTMLGDVGIKQVSDISNSATLKQYFKMTVCIDAFLSVFRQLDLVLTPTGFGIVSNDTVSPASKQRVDALEGSLRTALCRNRAMAVFMLRSAEWGKTPEAKNFIRYIYSEHYFFFSPQATPARSYQDWGAKM
;
A
#
# COMPACT_ATOMS: atom_id res chain seq x y z
N MET A 1 4.02 -19.79 4.92
CA MET A 1 4.44 -18.79 3.92
C MET A 1 3.23 -17.93 3.57
N ILE A 2 3.36 -16.61 3.54
CA ILE A 2 2.26 -15.72 3.14
C ILE A 2 2.23 -15.68 1.62
N THR A 3 1.09 -15.99 1.02
CA THR A 3 0.87 -15.93 -0.44
C THR A 3 -0.28 -14.96 -0.74
N ILE A 4 -0.17 -14.23 -1.82
CA ILE A 4 -1.21 -13.33 -2.33
C ILE A 4 -1.86 -14.01 -3.52
N SER A 5 -3.18 -14.17 -3.46
CA SER A 5 -3.97 -14.71 -4.56
C SER A 5 -4.64 -13.61 -5.38
N LYS A 6 -5.25 -13.97 -6.51
CA LYS A 6 -6.05 -13.07 -7.34
C LYS A 6 -7.24 -12.52 -6.56
N GLU A 7 -7.91 -13.38 -5.77
CA GLU A 7 -9.03 -12.96 -4.93
C GLU A 7 -8.62 -11.91 -3.88
N ASP A 8 -7.40 -12.02 -3.32
CA ASP A 8 -6.88 -11.01 -2.40
C ASP A 8 -6.69 -9.66 -3.12
N PHE A 9 -6.25 -9.69 -4.38
CA PHE A 9 -6.08 -8.51 -5.22
C PHE A 9 -7.43 -7.87 -5.57
N GLU A 10 -8.43 -8.67 -5.93
CA GLU A 10 -9.80 -8.22 -6.23
C GLU A 10 -10.46 -7.57 -5.02
N LEU A 11 -10.22 -8.11 -3.82
CA LEU A 11 -10.72 -7.52 -2.56
C LEU A 11 -10.03 -6.21 -2.20
N ALA A 12 -8.78 -6.02 -2.63
CA ALA A 12 -7.99 -4.85 -2.27
C ALA A 12 -8.28 -3.62 -3.14
N LEU A 13 -8.70 -3.83 -4.39
CA LEU A 13 -8.83 -2.79 -5.40
C LEU A 13 -10.28 -2.58 -5.85
N PRO A 14 -10.63 -1.39 -6.37
CA PRO A 14 -11.96 -1.15 -6.94
C PRO A 14 -12.27 -2.11 -8.10
N VAL A 15 -13.50 -2.57 -8.17
CA VAL A 15 -13.98 -3.55 -9.18
C VAL A 15 -13.59 -3.16 -10.62
N GLY A 16 -13.66 -1.88 -10.97
CA GLY A 16 -13.28 -1.40 -12.30
C GLY A 16 -11.80 -1.60 -12.66
N VAL A 17 -10.94 -1.83 -11.65
CA VAL A 17 -9.51 -2.08 -11.83
C VAL A 17 -9.21 -3.59 -11.80
N SER A 18 -9.83 -4.30 -10.87
CA SER A 18 -9.53 -5.71 -10.59
C SER A 18 -10.28 -6.69 -11.49
N ALA A 19 -11.28 -6.22 -12.26
CA ALA A 19 -12.14 -7.07 -13.10
C ALA A 19 -11.42 -7.70 -14.32
N HIS A 20 -10.23 -7.23 -14.67
CA HIS A 20 -9.48 -7.71 -15.82
C HIS A 20 -8.29 -8.58 -15.37
N ASP A 21 -8.27 -9.82 -15.84
CA ASP A 21 -7.22 -10.80 -15.53
C ASP A 21 -5.83 -10.30 -15.91
N GLU A 22 -5.72 -9.61 -17.03
CA GLU A 22 -4.48 -9.02 -17.52
C GLU A 22 -3.88 -8.01 -16.56
N VAL A 23 -4.70 -7.25 -15.81
CA VAL A 23 -4.21 -6.29 -14.83
C VAL A 23 -3.52 -7.00 -13.67
N TYR A 24 -4.10 -8.10 -13.18
CA TYR A 24 -3.48 -8.88 -12.11
C TYR A 24 -2.13 -9.47 -12.56
N GLU A 25 -2.07 -10.09 -13.75
CA GLU A 25 -0.82 -10.67 -14.25
C GLU A 25 0.28 -9.61 -14.46
N ASN A 26 -0.09 -8.42 -14.93
CA ASN A 26 0.86 -7.31 -15.10
C ASN A 26 1.35 -6.74 -13.76
N VAL A 27 0.54 -6.78 -12.70
CA VAL A 27 0.89 -6.28 -11.37
C VAL A 27 1.59 -7.34 -10.51
N ARG A 28 1.44 -8.62 -10.84
CA ARG A 28 1.97 -9.75 -10.06
C ARG A 28 3.45 -9.62 -9.68
N PRO A 29 4.37 -9.24 -10.59
CA PRO A 29 5.78 -9.05 -10.19
C PRO A 29 5.96 -7.96 -9.12
N ALA A 30 5.15 -6.89 -9.19
CA ALA A 30 5.17 -5.84 -8.19
C ALA A 30 4.58 -6.30 -6.85
N ILE A 31 3.61 -7.23 -6.87
CA ILE A 31 3.07 -7.86 -5.65
C ILE A 31 4.17 -8.65 -4.93
N ASP A 32 4.96 -9.43 -5.65
CA ASP A 32 6.06 -10.19 -5.06
C ASP A 32 7.13 -9.30 -4.45
N ILE A 33 7.48 -8.21 -5.13
CA ILE A 33 8.43 -7.19 -4.63
C ILE A 33 7.87 -6.52 -3.36
N SER A 34 6.61 -6.10 -3.39
CA SER A 34 5.95 -5.43 -2.27
C SER A 34 5.80 -6.39 -1.07
N LEU A 35 5.44 -7.65 -1.31
CA LEU A 35 5.36 -8.67 -0.27
C LEU A 35 6.71 -8.87 0.43
N ASN A 36 7.78 -9.04 -0.34
CA ASN A 36 9.13 -9.19 0.21
C ASN A 36 9.57 -7.95 0.99
N LYS A 37 9.29 -6.76 0.48
CA LYS A 37 9.53 -5.48 1.17
C LYS A 37 8.83 -5.45 2.53
N TYR A 38 7.53 -5.75 2.59
CA TYR A 38 6.77 -5.72 3.84
C TYR A 38 7.17 -6.84 4.80
N CYS A 39 7.48 -8.03 4.30
CA CYS A 39 7.99 -9.11 5.14
C CYS A 39 9.32 -8.73 5.81
N SER A 40 10.23 -8.10 5.09
CA SER A 40 11.55 -7.73 5.62
C SER A 40 11.52 -6.46 6.48
N THR A 41 10.77 -5.43 6.07
CA THR A 41 10.84 -4.10 6.72
C THR A 41 9.79 -3.91 7.82
N MET A 42 8.61 -4.53 7.68
CA MET A 42 7.51 -4.39 8.61
C MET A 42 7.43 -5.55 9.59
N LEU A 43 7.37 -6.78 9.07
CA LEU A 43 7.02 -7.92 9.89
C LEU A 43 8.22 -8.50 10.64
N GLY A 44 9.36 -8.67 9.97
CA GLY A 44 10.44 -9.51 10.48
C GLY A 44 9.96 -10.95 10.73
N ASP A 45 10.81 -11.79 11.29
CA ASP A 45 10.48 -13.20 11.53
C ASP A 45 9.30 -13.40 12.49
N VAL A 46 9.18 -12.54 13.51
CA VAL A 46 8.11 -12.62 14.50
C VAL A 46 6.77 -12.24 13.88
N GLY A 47 6.72 -11.15 13.11
CA GLY A 47 5.49 -10.71 12.45
C GLY A 47 5.03 -11.67 11.37
N ILE A 48 5.96 -12.27 10.60
CA ILE A 48 5.65 -13.30 9.60
C ILE A 48 4.98 -14.50 10.27
N LYS A 49 5.50 -14.98 11.39
CA LYS A 49 4.87 -16.07 12.16
C LYS A 49 3.45 -15.68 12.59
N GLN A 50 3.25 -14.47 13.12
CA GLN A 50 1.95 -14.02 13.58
C GLN A 50 0.91 -13.87 12.47
N VAL A 51 1.29 -13.31 11.31
CA VAL A 51 0.39 -13.19 10.14
C VAL A 51 0.11 -14.57 9.51
N SER A 52 1.05 -15.50 9.61
CA SER A 52 0.91 -16.84 9.04
C SER A 52 0.15 -17.79 9.96
N ASP A 53 0.03 -17.49 11.25
CA ASP A 53 -0.64 -18.34 12.22
C ASP A 53 -2.16 -18.34 11.95
N ILE A 54 -2.73 -19.53 11.80
CA ILE A 54 -4.15 -19.75 11.49
C ILE A 54 -5.02 -19.35 12.69
N SER A 55 -4.50 -19.41 13.90
CA SER A 55 -5.20 -19.01 15.13
C SER A 55 -5.32 -17.49 15.27
N ASN A 56 -4.46 -16.73 14.61
CA ASN A 56 -4.55 -15.29 14.56
C ASN A 56 -5.62 -14.84 13.55
N SER A 57 -6.36 -13.81 13.92
CA SER A 57 -7.47 -13.25 13.21
C SER A 57 -7.28 -13.25 11.68
N ALA A 58 -8.20 -13.88 10.94
CA ALA A 58 -8.30 -13.80 9.49
C ALA A 58 -8.27 -12.34 9.01
N THR A 59 -8.77 -11.43 9.82
CA THR A 59 -8.80 -9.98 9.63
C THR A 59 -7.40 -9.37 9.54
N LEU A 60 -6.45 -9.76 10.41
CA LEU A 60 -5.06 -9.29 10.34
C LEU A 60 -4.42 -9.67 9.00
N LYS A 61 -4.55 -10.94 8.62
CA LYS A 61 -4.03 -11.45 7.36
C LYS A 61 -4.61 -10.71 6.17
N GLN A 62 -5.92 -10.42 6.21
CA GLN A 62 -6.61 -9.67 5.18
C GLN A 62 -6.08 -8.23 5.06
N TYR A 63 -5.98 -7.47 6.15
CA TYR A 63 -5.43 -6.11 6.11
C TYR A 63 -3.99 -6.09 5.60
N PHE A 64 -3.17 -7.06 6.00
CA PHE A 64 -1.80 -7.18 5.50
C PHE A 64 -1.78 -7.42 3.99
N LYS A 65 -2.56 -8.39 3.48
CA LYS A 65 -2.64 -8.70 2.05
C LYS A 65 -3.15 -7.52 1.24
N MET A 66 -4.22 -6.84 1.72
CA MET A 66 -4.72 -5.62 1.07
C MET A 66 -3.65 -4.51 1.02
N THR A 67 -2.86 -4.36 2.08
CA THR A 67 -1.73 -3.41 2.11
C THR A 67 -0.73 -3.71 0.99
N VAL A 68 -0.33 -4.97 0.85
CA VAL A 68 0.63 -5.40 -0.18
C VAL A 68 0.06 -5.17 -1.58
N CYS A 69 -1.19 -5.56 -1.84
CA CYS A 69 -1.83 -5.41 -3.15
C CYS A 69 -1.95 -3.93 -3.57
N ILE A 70 -2.39 -3.06 -2.67
CA ILE A 70 -2.55 -1.63 -2.97
C ILE A 70 -1.18 -0.97 -3.19
N ASP A 71 -0.17 -1.27 -2.38
CA ASP A 71 1.20 -0.74 -2.54
C ASP A 71 1.79 -1.18 -3.88
N ALA A 72 1.66 -2.46 -4.22
CA ALA A 72 2.10 -3.00 -5.49
C ALA A 72 1.43 -2.31 -6.69
N PHE A 73 0.11 -2.19 -6.64
CA PHE A 73 -0.64 -1.53 -7.71
C PHE A 73 -0.22 -0.05 -7.85
N LEU A 74 -0.12 0.70 -6.75
CA LEU A 74 0.32 2.10 -6.76
C LEU A 74 1.74 2.28 -7.33
N SER A 75 2.59 1.28 -7.24
CA SER A 75 3.95 1.35 -7.78
C SER A 75 4.01 1.29 -9.30
N VAL A 76 3.01 0.67 -9.95
CA VAL A 76 3.02 0.40 -11.39
C VAL A 76 1.84 0.99 -12.15
N PHE A 77 0.77 1.44 -11.49
CA PHE A 77 -0.49 1.79 -12.16
C PHE A 77 -0.35 2.87 -13.24
N ARG A 78 0.56 3.83 -13.06
CA ARG A 78 0.84 4.87 -14.07
C ARG A 78 1.60 4.34 -15.29
N GLN A 79 2.09 3.09 -15.23
CA GLN A 79 2.83 2.44 -16.31
C GLN A 79 1.95 1.45 -17.09
N LEU A 80 0.76 1.12 -16.56
CA LEU A 80 -0.11 0.12 -17.16
C LEU A 80 -0.71 0.56 -18.50
N ASP A 81 -0.79 1.85 -18.76
CA ASP A 81 -1.26 2.44 -20.03
C ASP A 81 -0.12 2.80 -21.00
N LEU A 82 1.14 2.60 -20.58
CA LEU A 82 2.30 2.91 -21.39
C LEU A 82 2.72 1.71 -22.25
N VAL A 83 2.76 1.89 -23.56
CA VAL A 83 3.30 0.92 -24.51
C VAL A 83 4.62 1.40 -25.05
N LEU A 84 5.64 0.52 -25.01
CA LEU A 84 6.92 0.79 -25.63
C LEU A 84 6.77 0.62 -27.15
N THR A 85 6.96 1.70 -27.90
CA THR A 85 6.99 1.68 -29.35
C THR A 85 8.44 1.86 -29.84
N PRO A 86 8.75 1.46 -31.09
CA PRO A 86 10.11 1.67 -31.63
C PRO A 86 10.59 3.12 -31.63
N THR A 87 9.68 4.08 -31.53
CA THR A 87 9.96 5.52 -31.53
C THR A 87 9.85 6.16 -30.14
N GLY A 88 9.55 5.38 -29.08
CA GLY A 88 9.43 5.86 -27.69
C GLY A 88 8.22 5.30 -26.96
N PHE A 89 7.76 6.03 -25.96
CA PHE A 89 6.56 5.62 -25.19
C PHE A 89 5.29 6.12 -25.87
N GLY A 90 4.33 5.23 -26.07
CA GLY A 90 2.98 5.53 -26.53
C GLY A 90 1.95 5.29 -25.41
N ILE A 91 0.77 5.86 -25.57
CA ILE A 91 -0.40 5.56 -24.74
C ILE A 91 -1.32 4.68 -25.56
N VAL A 92 -1.84 3.60 -24.96
CA VAL A 92 -2.85 2.77 -25.62
C VAL A 92 -4.11 3.61 -25.79
N SER A 93 -4.42 3.95 -27.04
CA SER A 93 -5.67 4.61 -27.42
C SER A 93 -6.42 3.66 -28.36
N ASN A 94 -7.54 3.15 -27.93
CA ASN A 94 -8.48 2.43 -28.78
C ASN A 94 -9.59 3.39 -29.23
N ASP A 95 -10.10 3.21 -30.43
CA ASP A 95 -11.18 4.04 -30.99
C ASP A 95 -12.47 4.07 -30.15
N THR A 96 -12.60 3.12 -29.20
CA THR A 96 -13.76 2.97 -28.32
C THR A 96 -13.51 3.43 -26.87
N VAL A 97 -12.25 3.65 -26.48
CA VAL A 97 -11.90 4.01 -25.07
C VAL A 97 -11.02 5.25 -25.06
N SER A 98 -11.56 6.35 -24.56
CA SER A 98 -10.77 7.56 -24.30
C SER A 98 -9.89 7.38 -23.09
N PRO A 99 -8.62 7.87 -23.10
CA PRO A 99 -7.77 7.88 -21.93
C PRO A 99 -8.47 8.56 -20.74
N ALA A 100 -8.28 7.99 -19.54
CA ALA A 100 -8.83 8.61 -18.34
C ALA A 100 -8.26 10.03 -18.15
N SER A 101 -9.11 10.98 -17.78
CA SER A 101 -8.61 12.32 -17.50
C SER A 101 -7.63 12.29 -16.32
N LYS A 102 -6.60 13.14 -16.36
CA LYS A 102 -5.64 13.29 -15.28
C LYS A 102 -6.33 13.43 -13.91
N GLN A 103 -7.41 14.21 -13.84
CA GLN A 103 -8.17 14.41 -12.61
C GLN A 103 -8.74 13.10 -12.05
N ARG A 104 -9.24 12.19 -12.91
CA ARG A 104 -9.74 10.87 -12.48
C ARG A 104 -8.62 9.96 -12.00
N VAL A 105 -7.49 9.98 -12.69
CA VAL A 105 -6.29 9.21 -12.30
C VAL A 105 -5.77 9.68 -10.94
N ASP A 106 -5.65 10.99 -10.75
CA ASP A 106 -5.18 11.58 -9.49
C ASP A 106 -6.18 11.31 -8.34
N ALA A 107 -7.48 11.34 -8.61
CA ALA A 107 -8.51 10.99 -7.63
C ALA A 107 -8.45 9.52 -7.21
N LEU A 108 -8.25 8.60 -8.16
CA LEU A 108 -8.05 7.17 -7.89
C LEU A 108 -6.79 6.95 -7.05
N GLU A 109 -5.68 7.58 -7.43
CA GLU A 109 -4.42 7.50 -6.68
C GLU A 109 -4.60 7.98 -5.24
N GLY A 110 -5.24 9.13 -5.04
CA GLY A 110 -5.51 9.68 -3.71
C GLY A 110 -6.38 8.75 -2.85
N SER A 111 -7.41 8.15 -3.45
CA SER A 111 -8.26 7.16 -2.79
C SER A 111 -7.49 5.92 -2.36
N LEU A 112 -6.67 5.37 -3.26
CA LEU A 112 -5.85 4.18 -2.98
C LEU A 112 -4.76 4.45 -1.94
N ARG A 113 -4.12 5.62 -1.95
CA ARG A 113 -3.17 6.03 -0.91
C ARG A 113 -3.84 6.11 0.46
N THR A 114 -5.05 6.66 0.53
CA THR A 114 -5.84 6.71 1.76
C THR A 114 -6.19 5.30 2.25
N ALA A 115 -6.61 4.41 1.35
CA ALA A 115 -6.89 3.02 1.68
C ALA A 115 -5.64 2.26 2.16
N LEU A 116 -4.48 2.49 1.50
CA LEU A 116 -3.19 1.94 1.90
C LEU A 116 -2.83 2.34 3.33
N CYS A 117 -2.91 3.64 3.64
CA CYS A 117 -2.61 4.15 4.97
C CYS A 117 -3.52 3.53 6.04
N ARG A 118 -4.83 3.44 5.76
CA ARG A 118 -5.81 2.83 6.68
C ARG A 118 -5.51 1.35 6.92
N ASN A 119 -5.31 0.56 5.86
CA ASN A 119 -5.08 -0.87 5.98
C ASN A 119 -3.76 -1.16 6.72
N ARG A 120 -2.72 -0.37 6.43
CA ARG A 120 -1.42 -0.42 7.09
C ARG A 120 -1.54 -0.12 8.59
N ALA A 121 -2.29 0.92 8.95
CA ALA A 121 -2.53 1.30 10.34
C ALA A 121 -3.31 0.21 11.08
N MET A 122 -4.31 -0.42 10.45
CA MET A 122 -5.08 -1.51 11.05
C MET A 122 -4.23 -2.76 11.26
N ALA A 123 -3.40 -3.14 10.28
CA ALA A 123 -2.46 -4.26 10.44
C ALA A 123 -1.49 -4.02 11.60
N VAL A 124 -0.92 -2.83 11.71
CA VAL A 124 -0.02 -2.44 12.81
C VAL A 124 -0.73 -2.43 14.15
N PHE A 125 -1.95 -1.91 14.21
CA PHE A 125 -2.74 -1.89 15.44
C PHE A 125 -2.97 -3.30 15.97
N MET A 126 -3.31 -4.25 15.10
CA MET A 126 -3.53 -5.65 15.46
C MET A 126 -2.24 -6.37 15.88
N LEU A 127 -1.12 -6.06 15.22
CA LEU A 127 0.19 -6.65 15.55
C LEU A 127 0.79 -6.09 16.84
N ARG A 128 0.48 -4.83 17.18
CA ARG A 128 1.13 -4.10 18.29
C ARG A 128 0.88 -4.74 19.66
N SER A 129 -0.27 -5.34 19.87
CA SER A 129 -0.64 -6.00 21.14
C SER A 129 0.10 -7.32 21.37
N ALA A 130 0.79 -7.83 20.36
CA ALA A 130 1.48 -9.10 20.36
C ALA A 130 3.01 -8.92 20.53
N GLU A 131 3.76 -10.02 20.49
CA GLU A 131 5.22 -9.98 20.62
C GLU A 131 5.93 -9.14 19.57
N TRP A 132 5.34 -9.06 18.37
CA TRP A 132 5.84 -8.19 17.30
C TRP A 132 6.04 -6.73 17.76
N GLY A 133 5.14 -6.17 18.55
CA GLY A 133 5.23 -4.79 19.04
C GLY A 133 6.49 -4.49 19.84
N LYS A 134 7.19 -5.50 20.34
CA LYS A 134 8.44 -5.36 21.12
C LYS A 134 9.69 -5.39 20.22
N THR A 135 9.55 -5.78 18.95
CA THR A 135 10.67 -5.94 18.03
C THR A 135 11.26 -4.61 17.53
N PRO A 136 12.52 -4.55 17.11
CA PRO A 136 13.12 -3.38 16.48
C PRO A 136 12.40 -2.99 15.19
N GLU A 137 11.98 -3.97 14.38
CA GLU A 137 11.26 -3.79 13.13
C GLU A 137 9.95 -3.05 13.36
N ALA A 138 9.19 -3.45 14.39
CA ALA A 138 7.96 -2.77 14.78
C ALA A 138 8.20 -1.30 15.13
N LYS A 139 9.22 -1.00 15.91
CA LYS A 139 9.55 0.39 16.29
C LYS A 139 9.92 1.24 15.08
N ASN A 140 10.72 0.69 14.18
CA ASN A 140 11.14 1.37 12.96
C ASN A 140 9.96 1.59 12.01
N PHE A 141 9.12 0.58 11.81
CA PHE A 141 7.97 0.66 10.93
C PHE A 141 6.90 1.61 11.46
N ILE A 142 6.62 1.58 12.77
CA ILE A 142 5.70 2.53 13.39
C ILE A 142 6.20 3.96 13.20
N ARG A 143 7.50 4.23 13.39
CA ARG A 143 8.09 5.54 13.14
C ARG A 143 7.93 5.97 11.69
N TYR A 144 8.16 5.06 10.75
CA TYR A 144 8.00 5.31 9.32
C TYR A 144 6.56 5.71 8.96
N ILE A 145 5.55 4.97 9.44
CA ILE A 145 4.14 5.30 9.19
C ILE A 145 3.78 6.68 9.74
N TYR A 146 4.23 7.01 10.96
CA TYR A 146 3.95 8.33 11.54
C TYR A 146 4.62 9.46 10.74
N SER A 147 5.81 9.24 10.18
CA SER A 147 6.47 10.23 9.32
C SER A 147 5.73 10.43 8.00
N GLU A 148 5.24 9.37 7.36
CA GLU A 148 4.43 9.48 6.14
C GLU A 148 3.09 10.20 6.40
N HIS A 149 2.43 9.94 7.53
CA HIS A 149 1.18 10.64 7.88
C HIS A 149 1.36 12.14 8.05
N TYR A 150 2.50 12.59 8.55
CA TYR A 150 2.78 14.02 8.68
C TYR A 150 2.85 14.73 7.31
N PHE A 151 3.34 14.05 6.27
CA PHE A 151 3.39 14.59 4.91
C PHE A 151 2.02 14.62 4.21
N PHE A 152 1.10 13.70 4.54
CA PHE A 152 -0.19 13.61 3.86
C PHE A 152 -1.29 14.50 4.46
N PHE A 153 -1.21 14.85 5.74
CA PHE A 153 -2.22 15.68 6.41
C PHE A 153 -1.83 17.14 6.56
N SER A 154 -0.68 17.55 6.05
CA SER A 154 -0.30 18.96 5.98
C SER A 154 -0.45 19.47 4.55
N PRO A 155 -1.62 20.02 4.15
CA PRO A 155 -1.82 20.53 2.78
C PRO A 155 -0.98 21.75 2.45
N GLN A 156 -0.26 22.30 3.37
CA GLN A 156 0.76 23.35 3.19
C GLN A 156 1.63 23.35 4.45
N ALA A 157 2.68 22.54 4.45
CA ALA A 157 3.69 22.67 5.48
C ALA A 157 4.44 23.98 5.28
N THR A 158 4.02 25.03 5.96
CA THR A 158 4.96 26.05 6.41
C THR A 158 6.05 25.33 7.20
N PRO A 159 7.33 25.61 6.93
CA PRO A 159 8.43 24.86 7.52
C PRO A 159 8.41 24.96 9.04
N ALA A 160 8.45 23.81 9.68
CA ALA A 160 8.89 23.58 11.04
C ALA A 160 8.30 24.48 12.14
N ARG A 161 7.17 24.06 12.69
CA ARG A 161 7.01 24.24 14.14
C ARG A 161 7.63 23.03 14.83
N SER A 162 8.73 23.29 15.53
CA SER A 162 9.44 22.26 16.27
C SER A 162 8.55 21.64 17.35
N TYR A 163 8.79 20.38 17.65
CA TYR A 163 8.09 19.61 18.70
C TYR A 163 8.13 20.25 20.11
N GLN A 164 8.91 21.32 20.27
CA GLN A 164 9.06 22.10 21.51
C GLN A 164 7.88 23.02 21.80
N ASP A 165 7.03 23.35 20.79
CA ASP A 165 5.93 24.29 20.98
C ASP A 165 4.66 23.67 21.61
N TRP A 166 4.60 22.35 21.76
CA TRP A 166 3.44 21.66 22.36
C TRP A 166 3.54 21.45 23.87
N GLY A 167 4.71 21.65 24.46
CA GLY A 167 4.96 21.50 25.90
C GLY A 167 4.75 22.75 26.75
N ALA A 168 4.51 23.91 26.14
CA ALA A 168 4.51 25.20 26.85
C ALA A 168 3.12 25.76 27.14
N LYS A 169 2.05 25.00 26.95
CA LYS A 169 0.68 25.42 27.32
C LYS A 169 -0.06 24.29 28.04
N MET A 170 0.42 23.94 29.22
CA MET A 170 -0.36 23.39 30.33
C MET A 170 0.00 24.13 31.60
#